data_79711281bb92f6edb977c679011a86f6
#
_entry.id   79711281bb92f6edb977c679011a86f6
#
_cell.length_a   1.000
_cell.length_b   1.000
_cell.length_c   1.000
_cell.angle_alpha   90.00
_cell.angle_beta   90.00
_cell.angle_gamma   90.00
#
_symmetry.space_group_name_H-M   'P 1'
#
loop_
_entity.id
_entity.type
_entity.pdbx_description
1 polymer ?
#
loop_
_entity_poly.entity_id
_entity_poly.type
_entity_poly.pdbx_seq_one_letter_code
_entity_poly.pdbx_strand_id
1 'polypeptide(L)'
;MNLDFQITPKQQLFMDTDAFEVLYGGAAGGGKTFIQALDALVYALRYQGSRQLILRRTFKELERSMVPQTMELYPASVASYNTSKHIWKVGKSTIEMGYIATEGDVQQYQSAEYDVIRFDEMTHFTESMYTYMISLVCVARGRFETRQIDR
;
A
#
# COMPACT_ATOMS: atom_id res chain seq x y z
N MET A 1 -17.94 12.65 4.45
CA MET A 1 -16.74 12.84 5.31
C MET A 1 -15.72 13.65 4.54
N ASN A 2 -15.42 14.86 4.99
CA ASN A 2 -14.35 15.67 4.41
C ASN A 2 -13.04 15.28 5.11
N LEU A 3 -12.17 14.60 4.39
CA LEU A 3 -10.80 14.39 4.80
C LEU A 3 -9.96 15.53 4.21
N ASP A 4 -9.70 16.54 5.03
CA ASP A 4 -8.98 17.74 4.60
C ASP A 4 -7.48 17.52 4.88
N PHE A 5 -6.75 17.00 3.90
CA PHE A 5 -5.31 16.77 3.99
C PHE A 5 -4.57 17.77 3.10
N GLN A 6 -3.58 18.43 3.68
CA GLN A 6 -2.65 19.24 2.89
C GLN A 6 -1.61 18.35 2.23
N ILE A 7 -1.68 18.21 0.92
CA ILE A 7 -0.74 17.44 0.13
C ILE A 7 0.05 18.37 -0.81
N THR A 8 1.29 17.98 -1.11
CA THR A 8 2.14 18.73 -2.05
C THR A 8 1.70 18.49 -3.49
N PRO A 9 2.06 19.38 -4.46
CA PRO A 9 1.76 19.15 -5.88
C PRO A 9 2.28 17.82 -6.42
N LYS A 10 3.45 17.35 -5.94
CA LYS A 10 4.00 16.04 -6.31
C LYS A 10 3.17 14.89 -5.76
N GLN A 11 2.68 15.02 -4.53
CA GLN A 11 1.78 14.03 -3.94
C GLN A 11 0.43 14.00 -4.65
N GLN A 12 -0.07 15.15 -5.11
CA GLN A 12 -1.29 15.23 -5.90
C GLN A 12 -1.14 14.48 -7.23
N LEU A 13 -0.02 14.69 -7.95
CA LEU A 13 0.27 13.94 -9.18
C LEU A 13 0.28 12.43 -8.96
N PHE A 14 0.83 11.97 -7.84
CA PHE A 14 0.81 10.57 -7.49
C PHE A 14 -0.62 10.04 -7.25
N MET A 15 -1.45 10.83 -6.59
CA MET A 15 -2.85 10.46 -6.32
C MET A 15 -3.72 10.42 -7.59
N ASP A 16 -3.43 11.30 -8.55
CA ASP A 16 -4.25 11.49 -9.76
C ASP A 16 -3.83 10.60 -10.94
N THR A 17 -2.72 9.86 -10.81
CA THR A 17 -2.24 9.04 -11.94
C THR A 17 -3.09 7.80 -12.18
N ASP A 18 -3.34 7.50 -13.45
CA ASP A 18 -4.01 6.27 -13.92
C ASP A 18 -3.02 5.19 -14.39
N ALA A 19 -1.72 5.41 -14.19
CA ALA A 19 -0.70 4.48 -14.64
C ALA A 19 -0.79 3.14 -13.89
N PHE A 20 -0.54 2.05 -14.60
CA PHE A 20 -0.50 0.70 -14.04
C PHE A 20 0.61 0.55 -12.98
N GLU A 21 1.78 1.09 -13.27
CA GLU A 21 2.93 1.14 -12.36
C GLU A 21 3.32 2.59 -12.12
N VAL A 22 3.51 2.95 -10.86
CA VAL A 22 3.95 4.28 -10.46
C VAL A 22 5.15 4.18 -9.54
N LEU A 23 6.23 4.84 -9.92
CA LEU A 23 7.41 5.00 -9.09
C LEU A 23 7.42 6.42 -8.52
N TYR A 24 7.24 6.54 -7.21
CA TYR A 24 7.28 7.83 -6.52
C TYR A 24 8.62 8.03 -5.84
N GLY A 25 9.46 8.86 -6.43
CA GLY A 25 10.79 9.18 -5.91
C GLY A 25 10.79 10.42 -5.00
N GLY A 26 11.73 10.46 -4.07
CA GLY A 26 11.96 11.61 -3.18
C GLY A 26 12.94 11.30 -2.06
N ALA A 27 13.57 12.35 -1.53
CA ALA A 27 14.48 12.23 -0.39
C ALA A 27 13.78 11.72 0.88
N ALA A 28 14.56 11.27 1.85
CA ALA A 28 14.07 10.94 3.18
C ALA A 28 13.31 12.15 3.76
N GLY A 29 12.15 11.91 4.38
CA GLY A 29 11.28 12.99 4.90
C GLY A 29 10.31 13.59 3.89
N GLY A 30 10.29 13.12 2.63
CA GLY A 30 9.39 13.63 1.58
C GLY A 30 7.92 13.19 1.69
N GLY A 31 7.49 12.67 2.84
CA GLY A 31 6.10 12.25 3.06
C GLY A 31 5.67 11.03 2.26
N LYS A 32 6.61 10.18 1.87
CA LYS A 32 6.33 8.96 1.08
C LYS A 32 5.39 8.00 1.80
N THR A 33 5.69 7.69 3.05
CA THR A 33 4.85 6.80 3.88
C THR A 33 3.45 7.39 4.09
N PHE A 34 3.39 8.69 4.34
CA PHE A 34 2.12 9.42 4.48
C PHE A 34 1.26 9.31 3.23
N ILE A 35 1.81 9.67 2.06
CA ILE A 35 1.01 9.67 0.82
C ILE A 35 0.59 8.25 0.40
N GLN A 36 1.43 7.25 0.67
CA GLN A 36 1.11 5.86 0.41
C GLN A 36 -0.03 5.36 1.31
N ALA A 37 -0.01 5.73 2.60
CA ALA A 37 -1.07 5.41 3.54
C ALA A 37 -2.38 6.13 3.18
N LEU A 38 -2.31 7.41 2.81
CA LEU A 38 -3.48 8.19 2.36
C LEU A 38 -4.09 7.61 1.09
N ASP A 39 -3.26 7.30 0.10
CA ASP A 39 -3.71 6.70 -1.16
C ASP A 39 -4.40 5.36 -0.94
N ALA A 40 -3.88 4.52 -0.04
CA ALA A 40 -4.52 3.26 0.30
C ALA A 40 -5.90 3.46 0.94
N LEU A 41 -6.05 4.44 1.82
CA LEU A 41 -7.34 4.79 2.42
C LEU A 41 -8.34 5.29 1.36
N VAL A 42 -7.93 6.26 0.55
CA VAL A 42 -8.79 6.84 -0.51
C VAL A 42 -9.22 5.76 -1.49
N TYR A 43 -8.30 4.90 -1.92
CA TYR A 43 -8.62 3.78 -2.80
C TYR A 43 -9.63 2.81 -2.16
N ALA A 44 -9.43 2.45 -0.89
CA ALA A 44 -10.33 1.57 -0.16
C ALA A 44 -11.75 2.13 -0.03
N LEU A 45 -11.86 3.45 0.20
CA LEU A 45 -13.16 4.14 0.30
C LEU A 45 -13.84 4.26 -1.06
N ARG A 46 -13.06 4.54 -2.11
CA ARG A 46 -13.58 4.73 -3.47
C ARG A 46 -14.00 3.41 -4.12
N TYR A 47 -13.23 2.35 -3.91
CA TYR A 47 -13.46 1.03 -4.51
C TYR A 47 -13.79 0.01 -3.42
N GLN A 48 -15.05 0.01 -2.99
CA GLN A 48 -15.52 -0.89 -1.95
C GLN A 48 -15.38 -2.36 -2.32
N GLY A 49 -14.83 -3.14 -1.40
CA GLY A 49 -14.48 -4.54 -1.63
C GLY A 49 -13.08 -4.74 -2.22
N SER A 50 -12.30 -3.66 -2.39
CA SER A 50 -10.91 -3.78 -2.83
C SER A 50 -10.03 -4.49 -1.82
N ARG A 51 -9.05 -5.22 -2.33
CA ARG A 51 -8.03 -5.92 -1.55
C ARG A 51 -6.67 -5.34 -1.87
N GLN A 52 -6.04 -4.74 -0.89
CA GLN A 52 -4.77 -4.04 -1.06
C GLN A 52 -3.71 -4.66 -0.16
N LEU A 53 -2.46 -4.59 -0.59
CA LEU A 53 -1.30 -5.05 0.15
C LEU A 53 -0.25 -3.92 0.21
N ILE A 54 0.28 -3.64 1.38
CA ILE A 54 1.44 -2.78 1.58
C ILE A 54 2.60 -3.65 2.07
N LEU A 55 3.70 -3.66 1.33
CA LEU A 55 4.85 -4.50 1.57
C LEU A 55 6.06 -3.71 2.06
N ARG A 56 6.77 -4.26 3.02
CA ARG A 56 8.11 -3.89 3.42
C ARG A 56 9.00 -5.12 3.58
N ARG A 57 10.31 -4.95 3.71
CA ARG A 57 11.24 -6.08 3.84
C ARG A 57 11.05 -6.83 5.16
N THR A 58 10.70 -6.13 6.24
CA THR A 58 10.41 -6.77 7.52
C THR A 58 9.15 -6.21 8.15
N PHE A 59 8.46 -7.04 8.92
CA PHE A 59 7.27 -6.58 9.65
C PHE A 59 7.63 -5.54 10.73
N LYS A 60 8.80 -5.65 11.34
CA LYS A 60 9.31 -4.69 12.33
C LYS A 60 9.46 -3.28 11.76
N GLU A 61 9.84 -3.16 10.49
CA GLU A 61 9.90 -1.87 9.81
C GLU A 61 8.49 -1.30 9.55
N LEU A 62 7.50 -2.14 9.20
CA LEU A 62 6.10 -1.73 9.09
C LEU A 62 5.54 -1.23 10.43
N GLU A 63 5.82 -1.93 11.52
CA GLU A 63 5.39 -1.53 12.87
C GLU A 63 5.97 -0.18 13.30
N ARG A 64 7.14 0.17 12.81
CA ARG A 64 7.81 1.44 13.16
C ARG A 64 7.41 2.61 12.27
N SER A 65 6.90 2.36 11.09
CA SER A 65 6.62 3.41 10.09
C SER A 65 5.18 3.43 9.62
N MET A 66 4.78 2.45 8.82
CA MET A 66 3.48 2.44 8.14
C MET A 66 2.32 2.24 9.11
N VAL A 67 2.44 1.32 10.07
CA VAL A 67 1.35 1.06 11.04
C VAL A 67 1.03 2.29 11.87
N PRO A 68 2.01 2.98 12.53
CA PRO A 68 1.73 4.22 13.24
C PRO A 68 1.13 5.31 12.34
N GLN A 69 1.63 5.46 11.11
CA GLN A 69 1.12 6.43 10.16
C GLN A 69 -0.35 6.17 9.80
N THR A 70 -0.72 4.92 9.56
CA THR A 70 -2.12 4.55 9.28
C THR A 70 -3.00 4.69 10.51
N MET A 71 -2.50 4.39 11.71
CA MET A 71 -3.24 4.60 12.97
C MET A 71 -3.59 6.07 13.21
N GLU A 72 -2.68 6.98 12.87
CA GLU A 72 -2.91 8.42 12.97
C GLU A 72 -3.88 8.92 11.90
N LEU A 73 -3.77 8.38 10.69
CA LEU A 73 -4.45 8.88 9.50
C LEU A 73 -5.88 8.32 9.33
N TYR A 74 -6.11 7.06 9.71
CA TYR A 74 -7.36 6.37 9.40
C TYR A 74 -8.42 6.63 10.48
N PRO A 75 -9.58 7.23 10.11
CA PRO A 75 -10.63 7.52 11.08
C PRO A 75 -11.27 6.23 11.62
N ALA A 76 -11.40 6.14 12.93
CA ALA A 76 -12.05 5.00 13.59
C ALA A 76 -13.52 4.80 13.19
N SER A 77 -14.16 5.85 12.66
CA SER A 77 -15.53 5.79 12.14
C SER A 77 -15.68 4.94 10.89
N VAL A 78 -14.61 4.75 10.12
CA VAL A 78 -14.64 4.04 8.81
C VAL A 78 -13.62 2.92 8.71
N ALA A 79 -12.63 2.86 9.59
CA ALA A 79 -11.54 1.91 9.54
C ALA A 79 -11.29 1.24 10.89
N SER A 80 -10.94 -0.04 10.86
CA SER A 80 -10.54 -0.81 12.04
C SER A 80 -9.32 -1.68 11.72
N TYR A 81 -8.38 -1.75 12.66
CA TYR A 81 -7.15 -2.53 12.50
C TYR A 81 -7.17 -3.82 13.32
N ASN A 82 -6.96 -4.94 12.66
CA ASN A 82 -6.78 -6.22 13.31
C ASN A 82 -5.29 -6.46 13.55
N THR A 83 -4.84 -6.34 14.80
CA THR A 83 -3.45 -6.46 15.20
C THR A 83 -2.89 -7.87 15.04
N SER A 84 -3.72 -8.90 15.15
CA SER A 84 -3.28 -10.29 15.00
C SER A 84 -3.07 -10.69 13.55
N LYS A 85 -3.89 -10.16 12.64
CA LYS A 85 -3.84 -10.44 11.20
C LYS A 85 -3.07 -9.38 10.42
N HIS A 86 -2.76 -8.25 11.05
CA HIS A 86 -2.12 -7.09 10.43
C HIS A 86 -2.89 -6.55 9.21
N ILE A 87 -4.22 -6.47 9.36
CA ILE A 87 -5.13 -6.05 8.30
C ILE A 87 -6.00 -4.90 8.78
N TRP A 88 -6.02 -3.83 7.99
CA TRP A 88 -7.04 -2.79 8.07
C TRP A 88 -8.29 -3.23 7.33
N LYS A 89 -9.45 -3.05 7.96
CA LYS A 89 -10.74 -3.13 7.32
C LYS A 89 -11.31 -1.71 7.16
N VAL A 90 -11.60 -1.34 5.93
CA VAL A 90 -12.15 -0.02 5.57
C VAL A 90 -13.44 -0.24 4.81
N GLY A 91 -14.58 -0.15 5.51
CA GLY A 91 -15.86 -0.57 4.95
C GLY A 91 -15.83 -2.05 4.53
N LYS A 92 -16.01 -2.34 3.23
CA LYS A 92 -15.91 -3.68 2.65
C LYS A 92 -14.51 -4.01 2.12
N SER A 93 -13.61 -3.02 2.12
CA SER A 93 -12.25 -3.17 1.60
C SER A 93 -11.27 -3.60 2.68
N THR A 94 -10.13 -4.16 2.27
CA THR A 94 -9.03 -4.55 3.15
C THR A 94 -7.71 -4.01 2.68
N ILE A 95 -6.85 -3.62 3.64
CA ILE A 95 -5.46 -3.23 3.40
C ILE A 95 -4.60 -4.10 4.32
N GLU A 96 -3.90 -5.05 3.72
CA GLU A 96 -3.01 -5.95 4.44
C GLU A 96 -1.61 -5.33 4.56
N MET A 97 -1.03 -5.46 5.75
CA MET A 97 0.35 -5.08 6.04
C MET A 97 1.21 -6.35 5.96
N GLY A 98 2.02 -6.48 4.92
CA GLY A 98 2.80 -7.68 4.67
C GLY A 98 4.30 -7.41 4.55
N TYR A 99 5.08 -8.48 4.58
CA TYR A 99 6.54 -8.39 4.44
C TYR A 99 7.10 -9.50 3.56
N ILE A 100 8.24 -9.23 2.97
CA ILE A 100 9.05 -10.20 2.21
C ILE A 100 10.51 -9.99 2.61
N ALA A 101 10.97 -10.76 3.60
CA ALA A 101 12.36 -10.68 4.07
C ALA A 101 13.32 -11.49 3.21
N THR A 102 12.86 -12.62 2.69
CA THR A 102 13.63 -13.53 1.83
C THR A 102 12.88 -13.82 0.53
N GLU A 103 13.59 -14.32 -0.49
CA GLU A 103 12.97 -14.73 -1.77
C GLU A 103 11.87 -15.80 -1.56
N GLY A 104 12.02 -16.66 -0.56
CA GLY A 104 11.02 -17.68 -0.24
C GLY A 104 9.74 -17.14 0.36
N ASP A 105 9.78 -15.97 0.98
CA ASP A 105 8.61 -15.39 1.66
C ASP A 105 7.49 -15.01 0.70
N VAL A 106 7.78 -14.85 -0.59
CA VAL A 106 6.75 -14.58 -1.61
C VAL A 106 5.69 -15.69 -1.66
N GLN A 107 6.06 -16.91 -1.28
CA GLN A 107 5.15 -18.07 -1.27
C GLN A 107 3.98 -17.92 -0.30
N GLN A 108 4.12 -17.13 0.76
CA GLN A 108 3.00 -16.86 1.69
C GLN A 108 1.82 -16.14 1.02
N TYR A 109 2.08 -15.46 -0.12
CA TYR A 109 1.07 -14.77 -0.92
C TYR A 109 0.55 -15.60 -2.09
N GLN A 110 1.03 -16.82 -2.26
CA GLN A 110 0.57 -17.74 -3.30
C GLN A 110 -0.96 -17.91 -3.23
N SER A 111 -1.61 -17.79 -4.37
CA SER A 111 -3.07 -17.84 -4.49
C SER A 111 -3.82 -16.63 -3.91
N ALA A 112 -3.13 -15.61 -3.42
CA ALA A 112 -3.77 -14.35 -3.09
C ALA A 112 -3.97 -13.50 -4.36
N GLU A 113 -5.03 -12.70 -4.34
CA GLU A 113 -5.33 -11.74 -5.40
C GLU A 113 -5.48 -10.36 -4.77
N TYR A 114 -4.80 -9.38 -5.32
CA TYR A 114 -4.86 -8.00 -4.86
C TYR A 114 -5.27 -7.07 -6.00
N ASP A 115 -6.02 -6.03 -5.67
CA ASP A 115 -6.32 -4.95 -6.62
C ASP A 115 -5.15 -3.96 -6.69
N VAL A 116 -4.44 -3.76 -5.57
CA VAL A 116 -3.27 -2.89 -5.49
C VAL A 116 -2.21 -3.48 -4.58
N ILE A 117 -0.95 -3.44 -5.02
CA ILE A 117 0.21 -3.76 -4.19
C ILE A 117 1.12 -2.53 -4.12
N ARG A 118 1.48 -2.12 -2.90
CA ARG A 118 2.40 -1.01 -2.64
C ARG A 118 3.67 -1.53 -1.99
N PHE A 119 4.80 -1.18 -2.58
CA PHE A 119 6.12 -1.48 -2.02
C PHE A 119 6.66 -0.24 -1.32
N ASP A 120 6.79 -0.29 -0.01
CA ASP A 120 7.47 0.75 0.75
C ASP A 120 8.97 0.43 0.80
N GLU A 121 9.82 1.42 0.48
CA GLU A 121 11.27 1.25 0.28
C GLU A 121 11.61 0.22 -0.82
N MET A 122 11.13 0.46 -2.03
CA MET A 122 11.25 -0.46 -3.17
C MET A 122 12.68 -0.90 -3.47
N THR A 123 13.67 -0.04 -3.26
CA THR A 123 15.09 -0.37 -3.49
C THR A 123 15.61 -1.54 -2.65
N HIS A 124 14.90 -1.90 -1.59
CA HIS A 124 15.24 -3.04 -0.74
C HIS A 124 14.75 -4.39 -1.29
N PHE A 125 13.87 -4.37 -2.29
CA PHE A 125 13.34 -5.60 -2.90
C PHE A 125 14.17 -6.02 -4.11
N THR A 126 14.23 -7.33 -4.35
CA THR A 126 14.86 -7.86 -5.57
C THR A 126 13.87 -7.82 -6.74
N GLU A 127 14.39 -7.87 -7.96
CA GLU A 127 13.57 -7.94 -9.16
C GLU A 127 12.64 -9.17 -9.14
N SER A 128 13.12 -10.31 -8.65
CA SER A 128 12.32 -11.53 -8.60
C SER A 128 11.15 -11.43 -7.60
N MET A 129 11.37 -10.81 -6.44
CA MET A 129 10.31 -10.50 -5.48
C MET A 129 9.23 -9.62 -6.11
N TYR A 130 9.66 -8.55 -6.77
CA TYR A 130 8.76 -7.62 -7.43
C TYR A 130 7.95 -8.30 -8.55
N THR A 131 8.61 -9.02 -9.45
CA THR A 131 7.97 -9.69 -10.57
C THR A 131 6.96 -10.74 -10.12
N TYR A 132 7.27 -11.50 -9.07
CA TYR A 132 6.32 -12.44 -8.49
C TYR A 132 5.09 -11.73 -7.93
N MET A 133 5.29 -10.70 -7.11
CA MET A 133 4.18 -10.01 -6.47
C MET A 133 3.28 -9.29 -7.46
N ILE A 134 3.83 -8.68 -8.52
CA ILE A 134 3.02 -8.01 -9.54
C ILE A 134 2.11 -8.99 -10.28
N SER A 135 2.50 -10.27 -10.39
CA SER A 135 1.66 -11.30 -11.01
C SER A 135 0.39 -11.61 -10.20
N LEU A 136 0.34 -11.22 -8.93
CA LEU A 136 -0.82 -11.38 -8.05
C LEU A 136 -1.82 -10.23 -8.13
N VAL A 137 -1.51 -9.20 -8.91
CA VAL A 137 -2.44 -8.08 -9.12
C VAL A 137 -3.54 -8.52 -10.09
N CYS A 138 -4.79 -8.41 -9.65
CA CYS A 138 -5.94 -8.90 -10.43
C CYS A 138 -6.28 -7.98 -11.60
N VAL A 139 -6.11 -8.48 -12.83
CA VAL A 139 -6.45 -7.77 -14.08
C VAL A 139 -7.96 -7.59 -14.28
N ALA A 140 -8.77 -8.42 -13.65
CA ALA A 140 -10.20 -8.53 -13.97
C ALA A 140 -11.09 -7.38 -13.47
N ARG A 141 -10.62 -6.52 -12.56
CA ARG A 141 -11.43 -5.44 -11.98
C ARG A 141 -11.22 -4.06 -12.59
N GLY A 142 -10.47 -3.95 -13.69
CA GLY A 142 -10.43 -2.77 -14.56
C GLY A 142 -9.63 -1.57 -14.07
N ARG A 143 -8.88 -1.70 -12.98
CA ARG A 143 -7.86 -0.71 -12.56
C ARG A 143 -6.72 -1.43 -11.87
N PHE A 144 -5.55 -1.25 -12.42
CA PHE A 144 -4.30 -1.82 -11.93
C PHE A 144 -3.42 -0.70 -11.49
N GLU A 145 -2.96 -0.75 -10.26
CA GLU A 145 -1.92 0.15 -9.79
C GLU A 145 -0.95 -0.64 -8.93
N THR A 146 0.20 -0.99 -9.49
CA THR A 146 1.37 -1.25 -8.68
C THR A 146 2.03 0.10 -8.42
N ARG A 147 1.93 0.59 -7.21
CA ARG A 147 2.54 1.87 -6.84
C ARG A 147 3.85 1.63 -6.12
N GLN A 148 4.92 1.96 -6.79
CA GLN A 148 6.27 1.95 -6.24
C GLN A 148 6.63 3.34 -5.73
N ILE A 149 7.35 3.40 -4.62
CA ILE A 149 7.90 4.64 -4.10
C ILE A 149 9.40 4.44 -3.95
N ASP A 150 10.17 5.14 -4.76
CA ASP A 150 11.62 5.10 -4.71
C ASP A 150 12.25 6.49 -4.75
N ARG A 151 13.33 6.65 -3.91
CA ARG A 151 14.24 7.78 -3.68
C ARG A 151 13.64 9.08 -3.18
#